data_44dc3703224c8f850e15c76e47081e51
#
_entry.id   44dc3703224c8f850e15c76e47081e51
#
_cell.length_a   1.000
_cell.length_b   1.000
_cell.length_c   1.000
_cell.angle_alpha   90.00
_cell.angle_beta   90.00
_cell.angle_gamma   90.00
#
_symmetry.space_group_name_H-M   'P 1'
#
loop_
_entity.id
_entity.type
_entity.pdbx_description
1 polymer ?
#
loop_
_entity_poly.entity_id
_entity_poly.type
_entity_poly.pdbx_seq_one_letter_code
_entity_poly.pdbx_strand_id
1 'polypeptide(L)'
;MAMNFTSSEIDFVKDNEAYRPIPESDKRRLESAEAFDAELEKVRGAAAAGAMPDMRHCIIKGIDLAGRDLTGLDFRRSTFDGCNLHGTDFSGSQMDNVAFYNNDLTDMKLCGCTARGCSFRFQDMTGIDLSGANIYSSVLEDALNQDKVIIDDETKWYKMRCPEEGEAFIAWKCCTDLRVVMMLVPKDAHRCMATMETGRVSKVKVLKITSIDEKENYTWAQSTVDPDFYYEVGKWIEPANGFQMDRWKDSSPGIHFFLDRQQCIDYQSK
;
A
#
# COMPACT_ATOMS: atom_id res chain seq x y z
N MET A 1 -14.77 -3.63 16.89
CA MET A 1 -14.81 -5.09 17.15
C MET A 1 -13.39 -5.54 17.45
N ALA A 2 -13.12 -6.11 18.62
CA ALA A 2 -11.80 -6.66 18.89
C ALA A 2 -11.65 -7.95 18.07
N MET A 3 -10.65 -8.01 17.17
CA MET A 3 -10.32 -9.26 16.49
C MET A 3 -9.81 -10.26 17.53
N ASN A 4 -10.54 -11.37 17.70
CA ASN A 4 -10.10 -12.48 18.52
C ASN A 4 -9.22 -13.39 17.64
N PHE A 5 -7.91 -13.21 17.71
CA PHE A 5 -6.95 -14.12 17.06
C PHE A 5 -6.92 -15.46 17.80
N THR A 6 -6.76 -16.54 17.06
CA THR A 6 -6.46 -17.88 17.63
C THR A 6 -5.04 -17.89 18.21
N SER A 7 -4.72 -18.85 19.08
CA SER A 7 -3.38 -18.97 19.66
C SER A 7 -2.29 -19.15 18.59
N SER A 8 -2.56 -19.87 17.50
CA SER A 8 -1.64 -20.05 16.38
C SER A 8 -1.43 -18.77 15.55
N GLU A 9 -2.46 -17.94 15.39
CA GLU A 9 -2.35 -16.63 14.73
C GLU A 9 -1.55 -15.64 15.60
N ILE A 10 -1.75 -15.70 16.93
CA ILE A 10 -0.97 -14.90 17.88
C ILE A 10 0.51 -15.32 17.84
N ASP A 11 0.80 -16.61 17.76
CA ASP A 11 2.18 -17.13 17.68
C ASP A 11 2.82 -16.74 16.34
N PHE A 12 2.09 -16.83 15.22
CA PHE A 12 2.56 -16.34 13.92
C PHE A 12 2.92 -14.84 13.95
N VAL A 13 2.07 -14.01 14.58
CA VAL A 13 2.34 -12.56 14.73
C VAL A 13 3.57 -12.33 15.63
N LYS A 14 3.73 -13.09 16.71
CA LYS A 14 4.88 -12.99 17.60
C LYS A 14 6.18 -13.40 16.93
N ASP A 15 6.13 -14.41 16.07
CA ASP A 15 7.32 -14.96 15.40
C ASP A 15 7.68 -14.24 14.11
N ASN A 16 6.74 -13.44 13.56
CA ASN A 16 6.99 -12.64 12.36
C ASN A 16 7.54 -11.26 12.75
N GLU A 17 8.82 -11.03 12.49
CA GLU A 17 9.52 -9.77 12.79
C GLU A 17 8.79 -8.53 12.21
N ALA A 18 8.12 -8.67 11.06
CA ALA A 18 7.38 -7.58 10.43
C ALA A 18 6.19 -7.05 11.26
N TYR A 19 5.61 -7.92 12.13
CA TYR A 19 4.45 -7.56 12.97
C TYR A 19 4.82 -7.29 14.44
N ARG A 20 6.04 -7.59 14.86
CA ARG A 20 6.46 -7.30 16.24
C ARG A 20 6.50 -5.79 16.47
N PRO A 21 5.89 -5.29 17.55
CA PRO A 21 6.15 -3.93 18.01
C PRO A 21 7.64 -3.77 18.26
N ILE A 22 8.22 -2.69 17.75
CA ILE A 22 9.62 -2.36 18.04
C ILE A 22 9.66 -1.78 19.45
N PRO A 23 10.38 -2.41 20.41
CA PRO A 23 10.57 -1.80 21.72
C PRO A 23 11.15 -0.39 21.58
N GLU A 24 10.74 0.52 22.44
CA GLU A 24 11.25 1.89 22.40
C GLU A 24 12.77 1.97 22.60
N SER A 25 13.32 1.02 23.36
CA SER A 25 14.76 0.84 23.56
C SER A 25 15.53 0.54 22.28
N ASP A 26 14.86 -0.07 21.28
CA ASP A 26 15.50 -0.51 20.04
C ASP A 26 15.41 0.56 18.93
N LYS A 27 14.70 1.66 19.20
CA LYS A 27 14.58 2.78 18.28
C LYS A 27 15.76 3.71 18.45
N ARG A 28 16.47 3.95 17.35
CA ARG A 28 17.58 4.91 17.31
C ARG A 28 17.05 6.30 16.97
N ARG A 29 17.21 7.26 17.91
CA ARG A 29 16.78 8.65 17.72
C ARG A 29 17.92 9.48 17.20
N LEU A 30 17.77 10.04 16.03
CA LEU A 30 18.76 10.88 15.34
C LEU A 30 18.13 12.25 15.12
N GLU A 31 18.52 13.22 15.95
CA GLU A 31 17.92 14.56 16.02
C GLU A 31 18.93 15.67 15.69
N SER A 32 20.13 15.30 15.21
CA SER A 32 21.12 16.24 14.67
C SER A 32 21.86 15.61 13.49
N ALA A 33 22.44 16.44 12.63
CA ALA A 33 23.24 15.97 11.50
C ALA A 33 24.46 15.19 11.96
N GLU A 34 25.12 15.61 13.05
CA GLU A 34 26.28 14.93 13.63
C GLU A 34 25.90 13.52 14.14
N ALA A 35 24.76 13.39 14.82
CA ALA A 35 24.27 12.08 15.30
C ALA A 35 23.93 11.15 14.14
N PHE A 36 23.31 11.69 13.09
CA PHE A 36 23.00 10.95 11.87
C PHE A 36 24.27 10.47 11.16
N ASP A 37 25.25 11.37 10.97
CA ASP A 37 26.51 11.07 10.30
C ASP A 37 27.33 10.03 11.08
N ALA A 38 27.40 10.15 12.40
CA ALA A 38 28.08 9.18 13.26
C ALA A 38 27.44 7.78 13.17
N GLU A 39 26.10 7.70 13.18
CA GLU A 39 25.41 6.43 13.05
C GLU A 39 25.59 5.85 11.64
N LEU A 40 25.50 6.68 10.59
CA LEU A 40 25.69 6.27 9.21
C LEU A 40 27.11 5.71 8.98
N GLU A 41 28.15 6.39 9.49
CA GLU A 41 29.53 5.95 9.41
C GLU A 41 29.74 4.61 10.16
N LYS A 42 29.19 4.49 11.35
CA LYS A 42 29.21 3.26 12.16
C LYS A 42 28.57 2.07 11.42
N VAL A 43 27.35 2.23 10.85
CA VAL A 43 26.67 1.12 10.17
C VAL A 43 27.35 0.76 8.85
N ARG A 44 27.91 1.74 8.12
CA ARG A 44 28.69 1.48 6.91
C ARG A 44 30.00 0.72 7.24
N GLY A 45 30.65 1.07 8.32
CA GLY A 45 31.86 0.38 8.80
C GLY A 45 31.60 -1.02 9.35
N ALA A 46 30.42 -1.27 9.89
CA ALA A 46 30.04 -2.56 10.48
C ALA A 46 29.44 -3.53 9.46
N ALA A 47 29.01 -3.07 8.29
CA ALA A 47 28.36 -3.90 7.30
C ALA A 47 29.30 -4.98 6.75
N ALA A 48 28.86 -6.24 6.79
CA ALA A 48 29.56 -7.34 6.14
C ALA A 48 29.62 -7.12 4.62
N ALA A 49 30.63 -7.70 3.96
CA ALA A 49 30.77 -7.57 2.50
C ALA A 49 29.47 -8.02 1.77
N GLY A 50 28.87 -7.10 1.03
CA GLY A 50 27.63 -7.33 0.29
C GLY A 50 26.33 -7.19 1.08
N ALA A 51 26.39 -6.88 2.39
CA ALA A 51 25.21 -6.56 3.18
C ALA A 51 24.89 -5.06 3.13
N MET A 52 23.62 -4.71 3.15
CA MET A 52 23.19 -3.32 3.28
C MET A 52 23.46 -2.82 4.71
N PRO A 53 24.05 -1.62 4.88
CA PRO A 53 24.20 -0.99 6.20
C PRO A 53 22.84 -0.78 6.87
N ASP A 54 22.74 -1.13 8.15
CA ASP A 54 21.49 -1.20 8.89
C ASP A 54 21.10 0.14 9.52
N MET A 55 20.16 0.84 8.89
CA MET A 55 19.50 2.05 9.40
C MET A 55 18.03 1.78 9.78
N ARG A 56 17.66 0.53 10.04
CA ARG A 56 16.28 0.16 10.45
C ARG A 56 15.92 0.77 11.80
N HIS A 57 14.63 1.02 11.97
CA HIS A 57 14.05 1.50 13.23
C HIS A 57 14.60 2.85 13.70
N CYS A 58 15.15 3.65 12.79
CA CYS A 58 15.58 5.02 13.12
C CYS A 58 14.39 5.97 13.17
N ILE A 59 14.40 6.89 14.13
CA ILE A 59 13.55 8.07 14.16
C ILE A 59 14.48 9.25 13.85
N ILE A 60 14.38 9.77 12.64
CA ILE A 60 15.21 10.84 12.10
C ILE A 60 14.36 12.10 12.10
N LYS A 61 14.76 13.11 12.87
CA LYS A 61 13.91 14.26 13.13
C LYS A 61 14.62 15.58 12.96
N GLY A 62 14.01 16.47 12.15
CA GLY A 62 14.43 17.86 12.00
C GLY A 62 15.82 18.06 11.38
N ILE A 63 16.29 17.10 10.58
CA ILE A 63 17.64 17.12 10.00
C ILE A 63 17.58 17.59 8.55
N ASP A 64 18.55 18.40 8.14
CA ASP A 64 18.80 18.73 6.75
C ASP A 64 19.67 17.63 6.09
N LEU A 65 19.05 16.88 5.21
CA LEU A 65 19.65 15.80 4.43
C LEU A 65 19.62 16.10 2.92
N ALA A 66 19.31 17.34 2.52
CA ALA A 66 19.16 17.71 1.13
C ALA A 66 20.36 17.31 0.27
N GLY A 67 20.09 16.67 -0.86
CA GLY A 67 21.08 16.21 -1.84
C GLY A 67 22.06 15.14 -1.32
N ARG A 68 21.83 14.55 -0.15
CA ARG A 68 22.72 13.50 0.38
C ARG A 68 22.59 12.20 -0.40
N ASP A 69 23.73 11.48 -0.51
CA ASP A 69 23.78 10.10 -0.98
C ASP A 69 23.52 9.13 0.19
N LEU A 70 22.32 8.55 0.19
CA LEU A 70 21.85 7.54 1.13
C LEU A 70 21.49 6.23 0.40
N THR A 71 22.15 5.96 -0.73
CA THR A 71 21.90 4.79 -1.56
C THR A 71 22.29 3.47 -0.86
N GLY A 72 21.56 2.40 -1.18
CA GLY A 72 21.89 1.03 -0.76
C GLY A 72 21.82 0.79 0.76
N LEU A 73 21.01 1.53 1.50
CA LEU A 73 20.84 1.39 2.95
C LEU A 73 19.51 0.66 3.28
N ASP A 74 19.48 0.07 4.46
CA ASP A 74 18.27 -0.55 4.99
C ASP A 74 17.58 0.37 6.00
N PHE A 75 16.55 1.10 5.55
CA PHE A 75 15.75 2.01 6.39
C PHE A 75 14.40 1.41 6.80
N ARG A 76 14.18 0.12 6.63
CA ARG A 76 12.89 -0.49 6.96
C ARG A 76 12.38 -0.09 8.33
N ARG A 77 11.09 0.29 8.39
CA ARG A 77 10.39 0.68 9.62
C ARG A 77 10.99 1.90 10.32
N SER A 78 11.68 2.75 9.58
CA SER A 78 12.18 4.04 10.07
C SER A 78 11.16 5.16 9.83
N THR A 79 11.35 6.27 10.49
CA THR A 79 10.52 7.47 10.39
C THR A 79 11.39 8.68 10.11
N PHE A 80 11.00 9.48 9.13
CA PHE A 80 11.53 10.82 8.89
C PHE A 80 10.46 11.84 9.27
N ASP A 81 10.76 12.76 10.18
CA ASP A 81 9.82 13.75 10.69
C ASP A 81 10.46 15.15 10.67
N GLY A 82 9.90 16.06 9.87
CA GLY A 82 10.37 17.43 9.74
C GLY A 82 11.76 17.57 9.12
N CYS A 83 12.18 16.61 8.30
CA CYS A 83 13.48 16.64 7.61
C CYS A 83 13.40 17.36 6.27
N ASN A 84 14.50 17.99 5.85
CA ASN A 84 14.69 18.41 4.48
C ASN A 84 15.35 17.25 3.71
N LEU A 85 14.58 16.61 2.83
CA LEU A 85 15.01 15.50 1.98
C LEU A 85 15.05 15.89 0.49
N HIS A 86 15.04 17.21 0.21
CA HIS A 86 15.09 17.71 -1.17
C HIS A 86 16.29 17.11 -1.94
N GLY A 87 16.01 16.44 -3.05
CA GLY A 87 17.03 15.81 -3.89
C GLY A 87 17.86 14.69 -3.22
N THR A 88 17.49 14.23 -2.02
CA THR A 88 18.17 13.10 -1.36
C THR A 88 18.04 11.84 -2.17
N ASP A 89 19.14 11.10 -2.33
CA ASP A 89 19.19 9.87 -3.11
C ASP A 89 19.16 8.62 -2.22
N PHE A 90 18.05 7.89 -2.23
CA PHE A 90 17.87 6.60 -1.55
C PHE A 90 17.89 5.42 -2.53
N SER A 91 18.34 5.61 -3.76
CA SER A 91 18.26 4.58 -4.80
C SER A 91 18.83 3.23 -4.35
N GLY A 92 18.12 2.14 -4.67
CA GLY A 92 18.49 0.77 -4.30
C GLY A 92 18.35 0.43 -2.81
N SER A 93 17.81 1.34 -1.98
CA SER A 93 17.61 1.11 -0.55
C SER A 93 16.37 0.26 -0.25
N GLN A 94 16.35 -0.35 0.94
CA GLN A 94 15.17 -0.99 1.50
C GLN A 94 14.41 0.03 2.36
N MET A 95 13.22 0.42 1.89
CA MET A 95 12.40 1.45 2.51
C MET A 95 11.06 0.92 3.05
N ASP A 96 10.86 -0.40 3.11
CA ASP A 96 9.56 -0.97 3.50
C ASP A 96 9.08 -0.44 4.86
N ASN A 97 7.82 0.00 4.89
CA ASN A 97 7.16 0.59 6.07
C ASN A 97 7.85 1.85 6.63
N VAL A 98 8.54 2.62 5.79
CA VAL A 98 9.02 3.94 6.17
C VAL A 98 7.86 4.92 6.22
N ALA A 99 7.85 5.77 7.24
CA ALA A 99 6.87 6.84 7.37
C ALA A 99 7.54 8.21 7.20
N PHE A 100 6.90 9.07 6.41
CA PHE A 100 7.32 10.44 6.16
C PHE A 100 6.29 11.41 6.75
N TYR A 101 6.72 12.30 7.67
CA TYR A 101 5.88 13.31 8.29
C TYR A 101 6.52 14.69 8.16
N ASN A 102 5.80 15.67 7.63
CA ASN A 102 6.21 17.08 7.58
C ASN A 102 7.58 17.31 6.90
N ASN A 103 7.94 16.50 5.91
CA ASN A 103 9.23 16.61 5.23
C ASN A 103 9.12 17.42 3.93
N ASP A 104 10.25 17.97 3.48
CA ASP A 104 10.43 18.35 2.09
C ASP A 104 10.97 17.14 1.33
N LEU A 105 10.14 16.52 0.48
CA LEU A 105 10.48 15.35 -0.33
C LEU A 105 10.75 15.72 -1.80
N THR A 106 10.74 17.01 -2.17
CA THR A 106 10.87 17.41 -3.58
C THR A 106 12.15 16.85 -4.20
N ASP A 107 12.02 16.32 -5.42
CA ASP A 107 13.10 15.71 -6.20
C ASP A 107 13.85 14.56 -5.52
N MET A 108 13.29 13.97 -4.46
CA MET A 108 13.87 12.79 -3.78
C MET A 108 13.89 11.58 -4.72
N LYS A 109 14.98 10.80 -4.68
CA LYS A 109 15.12 9.60 -5.52
C LYS A 109 14.91 8.33 -4.72
N LEU A 110 14.01 7.49 -5.21
CA LEU A 110 13.71 6.15 -4.70
C LEU A 110 13.90 5.09 -5.80
N CYS A 111 14.81 5.33 -6.75
CA CYS A 111 14.99 4.46 -7.93
C CYS A 111 15.39 3.04 -7.50
N GLY A 112 14.64 2.04 -7.97
CA GLY A 112 14.90 0.64 -7.63
C GLY A 112 14.71 0.25 -6.17
N CYS A 113 14.11 1.11 -5.35
CA CYS A 113 13.85 0.81 -3.94
C CYS A 113 12.76 -0.24 -3.76
N THR A 114 12.84 -1.00 -2.66
CA THR A 114 11.65 -1.58 -2.06
C THR A 114 11.04 -0.52 -1.14
N ALA A 115 9.87 0.00 -1.48
CA ALA A 115 9.18 1.02 -0.70
C ALA A 115 7.74 0.58 -0.36
N ARG A 116 7.59 -0.70 0.01
CA ARG A 116 6.30 -1.31 0.32
C ARG A 116 5.76 -0.82 1.65
N GLY A 117 4.47 -0.51 1.69
CA GLY A 117 3.82 -0.03 2.91
C GLY A 117 4.34 1.32 3.43
N CYS A 118 5.05 2.10 2.60
CA CYS A 118 5.48 3.44 2.98
C CYS A 118 4.28 4.38 3.14
N SER A 119 4.39 5.35 4.04
CA SER A 119 3.40 6.40 4.19
C SER A 119 3.91 7.72 3.63
N PHE A 120 3.31 8.15 2.52
CA PHE A 120 3.49 9.46 1.91
C PHE A 120 2.28 10.38 2.17
N ARG A 121 1.42 10.01 3.12
CA ARG A 121 0.20 10.75 3.44
C ARG A 121 0.51 12.21 3.76
N PHE A 122 -0.22 13.13 3.10
CA PHE A 122 -0.06 14.58 3.21
C PHE A 122 1.28 15.16 2.74
N GLN A 123 2.14 14.36 2.09
CA GLN A 123 3.43 14.84 1.57
C GLN A 123 3.26 15.43 0.16
N ASP A 124 4.14 16.37 -0.21
CA ASP A 124 4.27 16.84 -1.59
C ASP A 124 5.17 15.85 -2.36
N MET A 125 4.62 15.26 -3.43
CA MET A 125 5.28 14.26 -4.25
C MET A 125 6.02 14.85 -5.46
N THR A 126 6.16 16.18 -5.53
CA THR A 126 6.76 16.85 -6.69
C THR A 126 8.16 16.32 -6.98
N GLY A 127 8.37 15.80 -8.19
CA GLY A 127 9.68 15.37 -8.68
C GLY A 127 10.23 14.10 -8.03
N ILE A 128 9.51 13.44 -7.12
CA ILE A 128 9.97 12.15 -6.57
C ILE A 128 10.14 11.16 -7.69
N ASP A 129 11.34 10.56 -7.78
CA ASP A 129 11.66 9.53 -8.78
C ASP A 129 11.46 8.12 -8.21
N LEU A 130 10.43 7.44 -8.68
CA LEU A 130 10.07 6.06 -8.33
C LEU A 130 10.49 5.04 -9.42
N SER A 131 11.35 5.42 -10.38
CA SER A 131 11.77 4.53 -11.47
C SER A 131 12.28 3.18 -10.93
N GLY A 132 11.71 2.06 -11.39
CA GLY A 132 12.03 0.71 -10.90
C GLY A 132 11.60 0.39 -9.46
N ALA A 133 11.00 1.33 -8.72
CA ALA A 133 10.61 1.10 -7.34
C ALA A 133 9.40 0.17 -7.21
N ASN A 134 9.31 -0.52 -6.07
CA ASN A 134 8.13 -1.30 -5.68
C ASN A 134 7.42 -0.61 -4.51
N ILE A 135 6.25 -0.02 -4.77
CA ILE A 135 5.44 0.71 -3.79
C ILE A 135 4.18 -0.04 -3.36
N TYR A 136 4.19 -1.38 -3.42
CA TYR A 136 3.06 -2.19 -2.97
C TYR A 136 2.54 -1.75 -1.60
N SER A 137 1.23 -1.56 -1.46
CA SER A 137 0.56 -1.19 -0.21
C SER A 137 1.01 0.15 0.40
N SER A 138 1.73 1.00 -0.35
CA SER A 138 2.06 2.34 0.12
C SER A 138 0.85 3.27 0.11
N VAL A 139 0.80 4.18 1.08
CA VAL A 139 -0.32 5.09 1.29
C VAL A 139 0.03 6.46 0.72
N LEU A 140 -0.71 6.86 -0.33
CA LEU A 140 -0.61 8.18 -0.97
C LEU A 140 -1.88 9.02 -0.76
N GLU A 141 -2.73 8.64 0.20
CA GLU A 141 -3.94 9.39 0.53
C GLU A 141 -3.59 10.82 0.93
N ASP A 142 -4.31 11.79 0.32
CA ASP A 142 -4.10 13.23 0.53
C ASP A 142 -2.65 13.73 0.28
N ALA A 143 -1.81 12.93 -0.41
CA ALA A 143 -0.54 13.43 -0.92
C ALA A 143 -0.78 14.42 -2.07
N LEU A 144 0.07 15.43 -2.19
CA LEU A 144 -0.03 16.47 -3.22
C LEU A 144 0.82 16.11 -4.44
N ASN A 145 0.43 16.60 -5.62
CA ASN A 145 1.24 16.52 -6.85
C ASN A 145 1.63 15.08 -7.27
N GLN A 146 0.77 14.08 -7.03
CA GLN A 146 1.05 12.70 -7.46
C GLN A 146 1.24 12.58 -8.99
N ASP A 147 0.70 13.51 -9.77
CA ASP A 147 0.88 13.62 -11.22
C ASP A 147 2.27 14.07 -11.65
N LYS A 148 3.08 14.60 -10.73
CA LYS A 148 4.46 15.05 -10.97
C LYS A 148 5.52 14.01 -10.56
N VAL A 149 5.10 12.84 -10.11
CA VAL A 149 5.99 11.73 -9.78
C VAL A 149 6.59 11.16 -11.07
N ILE A 150 7.89 10.90 -11.04
CA ILE A 150 8.61 10.24 -12.13
C ILE A 150 8.51 8.73 -11.96
N ILE A 151 8.04 8.04 -13.01
CA ILE A 151 7.91 6.58 -13.06
C ILE A 151 8.39 6.07 -14.41
N ASP A 152 8.74 4.77 -14.45
CA ASP A 152 9.06 4.03 -15.67
C ASP A 152 8.20 2.75 -15.81
N ASP A 153 8.53 1.89 -16.76
CA ASP A 153 7.80 0.63 -16.96
C ASP A 153 8.15 -0.44 -15.91
N GLU A 154 9.25 -0.29 -15.19
CA GLU A 154 9.67 -1.17 -14.10
C GLU A 154 9.07 -0.76 -12.75
N THR A 155 8.49 0.44 -12.65
CA THR A 155 7.80 0.91 -11.43
C THR A 155 6.57 0.06 -11.16
N LYS A 156 6.54 -0.60 -9.98
CA LYS A 156 5.46 -1.52 -9.60
C LYS A 156 4.45 -0.83 -8.71
N TRP A 157 3.15 -1.05 -9.00
CA TRP A 157 2.02 -0.65 -8.16
C TRP A 157 1.65 0.84 -8.20
N TYR A 158 2.32 1.68 -9.00
CA TYR A 158 1.93 3.06 -9.18
C TYR A 158 0.85 3.23 -10.26
N LYS A 159 0.99 2.58 -11.42
CA LYS A 159 -0.01 2.61 -12.49
C LYS A 159 -1.28 1.87 -12.06
N MET A 160 -2.45 2.36 -12.47
CA MET A 160 -3.72 1.65 -12.30
C MET A 160 -3.67 0.32 -13.06
N ARG A 161 -4.06 -0.78 -12.41
CA ARG A 161 -3.93 -2.13 -12.97
C ARG A 161 -5.24 -2.70 -13.49
N CYS A 162 -6.40 -2.14 -13.12
CA CYS A 162 -7.67 -2.52 -13.76
C CYS A 162 -7.77 -1.89 -15.15
N PRO A 163 -8.54 -2.51 -16.08
CA PRO A 163 -8.79 -1.94 -17.40
C PRO A 163 -9.31 -0.51 -17.33
N GLU A 164 -8.92 0.32 -18.28
CA GLU A 164 -9.31 1.73 -18.34
C GLU A 164 -10.82 1.93 -18.56
N GLU A 165 -11.31 3.13 -18.32
CA GLU A 165 -12.70 3.50 -18.67
C GLU A 165 -12.93 3.29 -20.18
N GLY A 166 -14.10 2.77 -20.53
CA GLY A 166 -14.41 2.37 -21.90
C GLY A 166 -14.24 0.87 -22.17
N GLU A 167 -13.61 0.12 -21.27
CA GLU A 167 -13.52 -1.34 -21.34
C GLU A 167 -14.38 -2.02 -20.27
N ALA A 168 -15.02 -3.14 -20.61
CA ALA A 168 -15.72 -3.96 -19.65
C ALA A 168 -14.83 -5.11 -19.19
N PHE A 169 -14.94 -5.50 -17.91
CA PHE A 169 -14.16 -6.61 -17.36
C PHE A 169 -14.90 -7.37 -16.27
N ILE A 170 -14.39 -8.55 -15.93
CA ILE A 170 -14.90 -9.36 -14.83
C ILE A 170 -14.12 -9.03 -13.55
N ALA A 171 -14.86 -8.89 -12.47
CA ALA A 171 -14.34 -8.63 -11.14
C ALA A 171 -14.94 -9.59 -10.11
N TRP A 172 -14.27 -9.74 -8.98
CA TRP A 172 -14.63 -10.66 -7.94
C TRP A 172 -14.73 -9.97 -6.58
N LYS A 173 -15.61 -10.47 -5.72
CA LYS A 173 -15.73 -10.03 -4.33
C LYS A 173 -16.12 -11.20 -3.44
N CYS A 174 -15.45 -11.36 -2.31
CA CYS A 174 -15.89 -12.21 -1.24
C CYS A 174 -16.87 -11.48 -0.32
N CYS A 175 -17.92 -12.20 0.06
CA CYS A 175 -19.01 -11.74 0.91
C CYS A 175 -19.13 -12.62 2.16
N THR A 176 -20.10 -12.35 3.02
CA THR A 176 -20.38 -13.19 4.19
C THR A 176 -20.62 -14.65 3.78
N ASP A 177 -20.46 -15.57 4.71
CA ASP A 177 -20.59 -17.02 4.50
C ASP A 177 -19.66 -17.55 3.37
N LEU A 178 -18.52 -16.89 3.16
CA LEU A 178 -17.54 -17.25 2.14
C LEU A 178 -18.14 -17.36 0.72
N ARG A 179 -19.18 -16.58 0.43
CA ARG A 179 -19.77 -16.49 -0.89
C ARG A 179 -18.93 -15.60 -1.80
N VAL A 180 -18.61 -16.14 -2.97
CA VAL A 180 -17.80 -15.45 -3.98
C VAL A 180 -18.72 -14.92 -5.07
N VAL A 181 -18.74 -13.60 -5.23
CA VAL A 181 -19.55 -12.88 -6.21
C VAL A 181 -18.71 -12.60 -7.45
N MET A 182 -19.15 -13.08 -8.59
CA MET A 182 -18.63 -12.74 -9.92
C MET A 182 -19.43 -11.57 -10.50
N MET A 183 -18.76 -10.51 -10.89
CA MET A 183 -19.37 -9.26 -11.35
C MET A 183 -18.85 -8.86 -12.73
N LEU A 184 -19.72 -8.31 -13.55
CA LEU A 184 -19.35 -7.55 -14.74
C LEU A 184 -19.24 -6.06 -14.34
N VAL A 185 -18.08 -5.47 -14.54
CA VAL A 185 -17.87 -4.02 -14.53
C VAL A 185 -18.13 -3.51 -15.95
N PRO A 186 -19.16 -2.67 -16.18
CA PRO A 186 -19.48 -2.18 -17.51
C PRO A 186 -18.50 -1.09 -17.97
N LYS A 187 -18.53 -0.78 -19.27
CA LYS A 187 -17.66 0.22 -19.90
C LYS A 187 -17.79 1.62 -19.30
N ASP A 188 -19.01 1.97 -18.87
CA ASP A 188 -19.39 3.27 -18.34
C ASP A 188 -19.21 3.41 -16.83
N ALA A 189 -18.70 2.39 -16.15
CA ALA A 189 -18.42 2.49 -14.72
C ALA A 189 -17.11 3.24 -14.47
N HIS A 190 -17.17 4.23 -13.57
CA HIS A 190 -15.96 4.79 -12.98
C HIS A 190 -15.23 3.74 -12.17
N ARG A 191 -13.92 3.77 -12.21
CA ARG A 191 -13.05 2.79 -11.56
C ARG A 191 -11.77 3.39 -11.04
N CYS A 192 -11.28 2.86 -9.96
CA CYS A 192 -9.97 3.21 -9.44
C CYS A 192 -9.33 2.02 -8.73
N MET A 193 -8.01 1.99 -8.75
CA MET A 193 -7.16 1.02 -8.10
C MET A 193 -5.86 1.70 -7.73
N ALA A 194 -5.47 1.62 -6.47
CA ALA A 194 -4.25 2.25 -5.96
C ALA A 194 -3.08 1.26 -5.94
N THR A 195 -2.37 1.20 -4.84
CA THR A 195 -1.13 0.43 -4.68
C THR A 195 -1.34 -1.02 -4.25
N MET A 196 -2.60 -1.50 -4.23
CA MET A 196 -2.97 -2.85 -3.76
C MET A 196 -3.70 -3.65 -4.84
N GLU A 197 -4.00 -4.92 -4.55
CA GLU A 197 -4.80 -5.80 -5.43
C GLU A 197 -6.28 -5.42 -5.47
N THR A 198 -6.75 -4.62 -4.52
CA THR A 198 -8.14 -4.17 -4.46
C THR A 198 -8.37 -2.93 -5.31
N GLY A 199 -9.52 -2.88 -5.96
CA GLY A 199 -10.02 -1.69 -6.65
C GLY A 199 -11.43 -1.36 -6.20
N ARG A 200 -11.95 -0.22 -6.68
CA ARG A 200 -13.33 0.24 -6.48
C ARG A 200 -13.98 0.62 -7.80
N VAL A 201 -15.27 0.35 -7.92
CA VAL A 201 -16.07 0.75 -9.08
C VAL A 201 -17.40 1.36 -8.65
N SER A 202 -17.95 2.20 -9.56
CA SER A 202 -19.21 2.89 -9.32
C SER A 202 -20.44 2.05 -9.67
N LYS A 203 -20.27 0.92 -10.41
CA LYS A 203 -21.40 0.14 -10.92
C LYS A 203 -20.94 -1.26 -11.33
N VAL A 204 -21.74 -2.26 -11.03
CA VAL A 204 -21.53 -3.64 -11.49
C VAL A 204 -22.84 -4.34 -11.83
N LYS A 205 -22.76 -5.38 -12.65
CA LYS A 205 -23.83 -6.39 -12.77
C LYS A 205 -23.38 -7.68 -12.12
N VAL A 206 -24.17 -8.22 -11.20
CA VAL A 206 -23.89 -9.52 -10.58
C VAL A 206 -24.21 -10.61 -11.59
N LEU A 207 -23.21 -11.43 -11.91
CA LEU A 207 -23.36 -12.51 -12.89
C LEU A 207 -23.62 -13.86 -12.23
N LYS A 208 -22.87 -14.17 -11.18
CA LYS A 208 -22.92 -15.46 -10.49
C LYS A 208 -22.45 -15.30 -9.05
N ILE A 209 -22.98 -16.14 -8.16
CA ILE A 209 -22.53 -16.24 -6.76
C ILE A 209 -22.33 -17.72 -6.43
N THR A 210 -21.14 -18.08 -5.93
CA THR A 210 -20.78 -19.47 -5.63
C THR A 210 -20.16 -19.61 -4.24
N SER A 211 -20.06 -20.84 -3.75
CA SER A 211 -19.10 -21.19 -2.69
C SER A 211 -17.65 -21.05 -3.17
N ILE A 212 -16.69 -21.07 -2.25
CA ILE A 212 -15.25 -20.99 -2.57
C ILE A 212 -14.82 -22.14 -3.50
N ASP A 213 -15.33 -23.34 -3.26
CA ASP A 213 -15.02 -24.55 -4.04
C ASP A 213 -15.91 -24.73 -5.29
N GLU A 214 -16.76 -23.75 -5.59
CA GLU A 214 -17.68 -23.68 -6.74
C GLU A 214 -18.75 -24.79 -6.81
N LYS A 215 -18.93 -25.57 -5.75
CA LYS A 215 -19.91 -26.65 -5.76
C LYS A 215 -21.35 -26.17 -5.55
N GLU A 216 -21.51 -25.04 -4.85
CA GLU A 216 -22.81 -24.45 -4.57
C GLU A 216 -23.00 -23.14 -5.33
N ASN A 217 -24.25 -22.88 -5.74
CA ASN A 217 -24.68 -21.62 -6.35
C ASN A 217 -25.70 -20.95 -5.45
N TYR A 218 -25.58 -19.63 -5.31
CA TYR A 218 -26.47 -18.81 -4.51
C TYR A 218 -27.14 -17.75 -5.37
N THR A 219 -28.31 -17.27 -4.94
CA THR A 219 -29.04 -16.20 -5.63
C THR A 219 -28.69 -14.83 -5.08
N TRP A 220 -28.11 -14.75 -3.87
CA TRP A 220 -27.70 -13.52 -3.20
C TRP A 220 -26.47 -13.73 -2.29
N ALA A 221 -25.80 -12.63 -1.97
CA ALA A 221 -24.75 -12.56 -0.95
C ALA A 221 -24.79 -11.22 -0.23
N GLN A 222 -24.42 -11.19 1.06
CA GLN A 222 -24.36 -9.99 1.87
C GLN A 222 -22.91 -9.47 1.94
N SER A 223 -22.74 -8.15 1.87
CA SER A 223 -21.43 -7.52 2.04
C SER A 223 -20.84 -7.80 3.43
N THR A 224 -19.53 -7.99 3.51
CA THR A 224 -18.79 -8.15 4.79
C THR A 224 -18.65 -6.83 5.56
N VAL A 225 -18.78 -5.68 4.88
CA VAL A 225 -18.55 -4.35 5.46
C VAL A 225 -19.85 -3.65 5.79
N ASP A 226 -20.85 -3.77 4.93
CA ASP A 226 -22.16 -3.13 5.07
C ASP A 226 -23.25 -4.22 5.17
N PRO A 227 -23.84 -4.43 6.36
CA PRO A 227 -24.83 -5.48 6.57
C PRO A 227 -26.16 -5.23 5.84
N ASP A 228 -26.41 -4.03 5.36
CA ASP A 228 -27.61 -3.68 4.60
C ASP A 228 -27.38 -3.74 3.08
N PHE A 229 -26.15 -4.07 2.65
CA PHE A 229 -25.81 -4.14 1.24
C PHE A 229 -25.73 -5.57 0.72
N TYR A 230 -26.58 -5.89 -0.28
CA TYR A 230 -26.73 -7.20 -0.85
C TYR A 230 -26.38 -7.25 -2.34
N TYR A 231 -25.76 -8.34 -2.76
CA TYR A 231 -25.50 -8.70 -4.14
C TYR A 231 -26.52 -9.74 -4.57
N GLU A 232 -27.33 -9.48 -5.60
CA GLU A 232 -28.32 -10.40 -6.14
C GLU A 232 -28.00 -10.73 -7.60
N VAL A 233 -28.02 -12.01 -7.96
CA VAL A 233 -27.73 -12.49 -9.32
C VAL A 233 -28.66 -11.83 -10.35
N GLY A 234 -28.07 -11.31 -11.41
CA GLY A 234 -28.76 -10.63 -12.51
C GLY A 234 -29.04 -9.14 -12.28
N LYS A 235 -28.85 -8.62 -11.07
CA LYS A 235 -29.09 -7.20 -10.75
C LYS A 235 -27.90 -6.32 -11.11
N TRP A 236 -28.20 -5.08 -11.52
CA TRP A 236 -27.26 -3.98 -11.51
C TRP A 236 -27.20 -3.39 -10.11
N ILE A 237 -26.01 -3.09 -9.65
CA ILE A 237 -25.75 -2.56 -8.30
C ILE A 237 -24.84 -1.34 -8.41
N GLU A 238 -25.16 -0.33 -7.65
CA GLU A 238 -24.36 0.87 -7.41
C GLU A 238 -24.11 1.03 -5.90
N PRO A 239 -23.00 1.64 -5.46
CA PRO A 239 -22.72 1.81 -4.05
C PRO A 239 -23.70 2.81 -3.42
N ALA A 240 -24.25 2.49 -2.25
CA ALA A 240 -25.26 3.31 -1.56
C ALA A 240 -24.76 4.73 -1.23
N ASN A 241 -23.46 4.87 -0.94
CA ASN A 241 -22.83 6.13 -0.55
C ASN A 241 -22.07 6.82 -1.69
N GLY A 242 -22.43 6.53 -2.95
CA GLY A 242 -21.77 7.07 -4.13
C GLY A 242 -20.39 6.46 -4.40
N PHE A 243 -19.61 7.15 -5.24
CA PHE A 243 -18.27 6.69 -5.65
C PHE A 243 -17.23 7.80 -5.44
N GLN A 244 -16.14 7.47 -4.75
CA GLN A 244 -15.02 8.39 -4.60
C GLN A 244 -14.04 8.25 -5.76
N MET A 245 -13.86 9.32 -6.54
CA MET A 245 -13.00 9.34 -7.73
C MET A 245 -11.51 9.32 -7.41
N ASP A 246 -11.11 9.82 -6.24
CA ASP A 246 -9.70 9.81 -5.84
C ASP A 246 -9.25 8.37 -5.56
N ARG A 247 -8.40 7.85 -6.46
CA ARG A 247 -7.93 6.46 -6.39
C ARG A 247 -7.05 6.17 -5.18
N TRP A 248 -6.40 7.19 -4.63
CA TRP A 248 -5.50 7.05 -3.50
C TRP A 248 -6.23 6.92 -2.16
N LYS A 249 -7.53 7.27 -2.13
CA LYS A 249 -8.41 7.05 -0.97
C LYS A 249 -9.00 5.64 -1.00
N ASP A 250 -8.18 4.65 -0.65
CA ASP A 250 -8.52 3.23 -0.79
C ASP A 250 -9.78 2.85 0.01
N SER A 251 -9.84 3.16 1.29
CA SER A 251 -10.98 2.86 2.17
C SER A 251 -12.13 3.87 2.04
N SER A 252 -12.63 4.07 0.83
CA SER A 252 -13.67 5.08 0.54
C SER A 252 -14.84 4.49 -0.27
N PRO A 253 -15.95 5.25 -0.45
CA PRO A 253 -17.15 4.75 -1.12
C PRO A 253 -16.91 4.19 -2.51
N GLY A 254 -17.54 3.03 -2.79
CA GLY A 254 -17.46 2.29 -4.03
C GLY A 254 -17.69 0.81 -3.80
N ILE A 255 -17.92 0.06 -4.87
CA ILE A 255 -17.96 -1.40 -4.80
C ILE A 255 -16.53 -1.91 -4.91
N HIS A 256 -15.98 -2.40 -3.82
CA HIS A 256 -14.63 -2.97 -3.76
C HIS A 256 -14.59 -4.31 -4.49
N PHE A 257 -13.52 -4.53 -5.26
CA PHE A 257 -13.36 -5.74 -6.07
C PHE A 257 -11.90 -6.20 -6.14
N PHE A 258 -11.71 -7.44 -6.60
CA PHE A 258 -10.45 -8.02 -7.03
C PHE A 258 -10.54 -8.38 -8.52
N LEU A 259 -9.40 -8.31 -9.22
CA LEU A 259 -9.30 -8.73 -10.62
C LEU A 259 -9.18 -10.25 -10.74
N ASP A 260 -8.66 -10.90 -9.72
CA ASP A 260 -8.45 -12.34 -9.67
C ASP A 260 -9.31 -12.97 -8.56
N ARG A 261 -9.92 -14.13 -8.89
CA ARG A 261 -10.78 -14.85 -7.95
C ARG A 261 -10.00 -15.40 -6.76
N GLN A 262 -8.79 -15.92 -6.97
CA GLN A 262 -8.00 -16.50 -5.89
C GLN A 262 -7.51 -15.42 -4.92
N GLN A 263 -7.07 -14.28 -5.41
CA GLN A 263 -6.72 -13.13 -4.56
C GLN A 263 -7.89 -12.69 -3.68
N CYS A 264 -9.12 -12.70 -4.25
CA CYS A 264 -10.34 -12.41 -3.50
C CYS A 264 -10.57 -13.39 -2.34
N ILE A 265 -10.33 -14.69 -2.58
CA ILE A 265 -10.47 -15.76 -1.57
C ILE A 265 -9.36 -15.63 -0.51
N ASP A 266 -8.13 -15.45 -0.93
CA ASP A 266 -6.96 -15.35 -0.03
C ASP A 266 -7.08 -14.17 0.93
N TYR A 267 -7.64 -13.06 0.46
CA TYR A 267 -7.90 -11.89 1.29
C TYR A 267 -8.90 -12.16 2.42
N GLN A 268 -9.90 -13.00 2.17
CA GLN A 268 -10.94 -13.34 3.14
C GLN A 268 -10.48 -14.42 4.13
N SER A 269 -9.47 -15.19 3.76
CA SER A 269 -8.95 -16.32 4.54
C SER A 269 -7.87 -15.89 5.56
N LYS A 270 -7.49 -14.61 5.56
CA LYS A 270 -6.57 -13.98 6.51
C LYS A 270 -7.34 -13.33 7.64
#